data_35e3692209d4d2df2da8498f45f5e72a
#
_entry.id   35e3692209d4d2df2da8498f45f5e72a
#
_cell.length_a   1.000
_cell.length_b   1.000
_cell.length_c   1.000
_cell.angle_alpha   90.00
_cell.angle_beta   90.00
_cell.angle_gamma   90.00
#
_symmetry.space_group_name_H-M   'P 1'
#
loop_
_entity.id
_entity.type
_entity.pdbx_description
1 polymer ?
#
loop_
_entity_poly.entity_id
_entity_poly.type
_entity_poly.pdbx_seq_one_letter_code
_entity_poly.pdbx_strand_id
1 'polypeptide(L)' 'MSNINVATAPKTAMFQMRINPEIKQEAENVFSVYGLSLTDAFNIFLQQSLNSKGFPFL' A
#
# COMPACT_ATOMS: atom_id res chain seq x y z
N MET A 1 14.71 -1.54 -11.65
CA MET A 1 14.95 -1.81 -11.11
C MET A 1 15.46 -1.97 -10.73
N SER A 2 15.37 -2.06 -10.61
CA SER A 2 15.78 -2.30 -9.90
C SER A 2 16.66 -2.46 -9.55
N ASN A 3 17.05 -2.39 -9.23
CA ASN A 3 17.84 -2.55 -8.65
C ASN A 3 18.29 -3.11 -8.19
N ILE A 4 18.46 -3.46 -7.96
CA ILE A 4 18.95 -3.97 -7.40
C ILE A 4 19.68 -4.71 -7.12
N ASN A 5 20.12 -5.15 -6.84
CA ASN A 5 20.89 -5.86 -6.56
C ASN A 5 20.95 -6.81 -5.99
N VAL A 6 20.87 -7.50 -6.32
CA VAL A 6 21.30 -8.26 -5.99
C VAL A 6 21.17 -9.23 -5.00
N ALA A 7 21.87 -10.28 -4.97
CA ALA A 7 21.87 -11.14 -3.87
C ALA A 7 21.54 -10.35 -2.69
N THR A 8 21.75 -9.18 -2.88
CA THR A 8 21.43 -8.20 -1.90
C THR A 8 20.21 -7.44 -2.29
N ALA A 9 19.36 -8.06 -3.08
CA ALA A 9 18.10 -7.44 -3.41
C ALA A 9 17.37 -7.11 -2.11
N PRO A 10 16.77 -5.93 -2.02
CA PRO A 10 16.09 -5.56 -0.80
C PRO A 10 14.90 -6.45 -0.57
N LYS A 11 14.63 -6.72 0.70
CA LYS A 11 13.46 -7.48 1.06
C LYS A 11 12.20 -6.65 0.91
N THR A 12 12.36 -5.36 0.79
CA THR A 12 11.25 -4.45 0.56
C THR A 12 11.46 -3.74 -0.75
N ALA A 13 10.39 -3.43 -1.41
CA ALA A 13 10.41 -2.66 -2.64
C ALA A 13 9.59 -1.40 -2.42
N MET A 14 9.89 -0.39 -3.22
CA MET A 14 9.18 0.87 -3.11
C MET A 14 8.10 0.94 -4.17
N PHE A 15 6.94 1.42 -3.78
CA PHE A 15 5.85 1.69 -4.70
C PHE A 15 5.44 3.15 -4.54
N GLN A 16 5.34 3.87 -5.65
CA GLN A 16 4.93 5.27 -5.62
C GLN A 16 3.77 5.47 -6.56
N MET A 17 2.86 6.34 -6.17
CA MET A 17 1.73 6.69 -7.02
C MET A 17 1.31 8.11 -6.72
N ARG A 18 0.64 8.70 -7.70
CA ARG A 18 0.07 10.03 -7.54
C ARG A 18 -1.36 9.89 -7.07
N ILE A 19 -1.71 10.70 -6.11
CA ILE A 19 -3.05 10.68 -5.52
C ILE A 19 -3.56 12.11 -5.45
N ASN A 20 -4.84 12.29 -5.73
CA ASN A 20 -5.49 13.57 -5.54
C ASN A 20 -5.30 13.99 -4.07
N PRO A 21 -4.79 15.21 -3.81
CA PRO A 21 -4.47 15.60 -2.43
C PRO A 21 -5.66 15.58 -1.50
N GLU A 22 -6.84 15.91 -1.98
CA GLU A 22 -8.03 15.91 -1.14
C GLU A 22 -8.43 14.49 -0.76
N ILE A 23 -8.36 13.59 -1.72
CA ILE A 23 -8.67 12.19 -1.45
C ILE A 23 -7.65 11.61 -0.49
N LYS A 24 -6.38 11.96 -0.68
CA LYS A 24 -5.32 11.49 0.21
C LYS A 24 -5.59 11.93 1.64
N GLN A 25 -5.94 13.21 1.82
CA GLN A 25 -6.18 13.74 3.15
C GLN A 25 -7.39 13.08 3.80
N GLU A 26 -8.46 12.90 3.03
CA GLU A 26 -9.66 12.26 3.57
C GLU A 26 -9.39 10.81 3.95
N ALA A 27 -8.63 10.11 3.12
CA ALA A 27 -8.29 8.71 3.43
C ALA A 27 -7.43 8.63 4.68
N GLU A 28 -6.48 9.54 4.82
CA GLU A 28 -5.63 9.57 6.01
C GLU A 28 -6.47 9.82 7.26
N ASN A 29 -7.45 10.70 7.16
CA ASN A 29 -8.34 10.97 8.29
C ASN A 29 -9.13 9.74 8.69
N VAL A 30 -9.67 9.04 7.69
CA VAL A 30 -10.46 7.84 7.96
C VAL A 30 -9.61 6.77 8.62
N PHE A 31 -8.42 6.50 8.06
CA PHE A 31 -7.60 5.42 8.58
C PHE A 31 -6.97 5.76 9.91
N SER A 32 -6.76 7.04 10.20
CA SER A 32 -6.16 7.44 11.46
C SER A 32 -7.05 7.04 12.65
N VAL A 33 -8.36 6.96 12.43
CA VAL A 33 -9.29 6.51 13.46
C VAL A 33 -8.95 5.10 13.92
N TYR A 34 -8.38 4.31 13.03
CA TYR A 34 -7.98 2.94 13.33
C TYR A 34 -6.51 2.81 13.68
N GLY A 35 -5.81 3.95 13.78
CA GLY A 35 -4.39 3.93 14.06
C GLY A 35 -3.55 3.49 12.88
N LEU A 36 -4.07 3.63 11.66
CA LEU A 36 -3.38 3.20 10.46
C LEU A 36 -2.90 4.39 9.65
N SER A 37 -1.71 4.26 9.06
CA SER A 37 -1.26 5.19 8.05
C SER A 37 -1.80 4.74 6.70
N LEU A 38 -1.66 5.62 5.70
CA LEU A 38 -2.07 5.26 4.35
C LEU A 38 -1.27 4.07 3.83
N THR A 39 0.02 4.02 4.17
CA THR A 39 0.87 2.89 3.80
C THR A 39 0.37 1.59 4.42
N ASP A 40 -0.01 1.65 5.69
CA ASP A 40 -0.54 0.47 6.37
C ASP A 40 -1.81 -0.02 5.70
N ALA A 41 -2.70 0.90 5.38
CA ALA A 41 -3.97 0.55 4.75
C ALA A 41 -3.73 -0.08 3.38
N PHE A 42 -2.78 0.46 2.63
CA PHE A 42 -2.46 -0.08 1.32
C PHE A 42 -1.89 -1.48 1.41
N ASN A 43 -1.01 -1.71 2.38
CA ASN A 43 -0.45 -3.04 2.59
C ASN A 43 -1.53 -4.05 2.97
N ILE A 44 -2.48 -3.64 3.78
CA ILE A 44 -3.60 -4.50 4.14
C ILE A 44 -4.41 -4.85 2.90
N PHE A 45 -4.66 -3.85 2.05
CA PHE A 45 -5.39 -4.09 0.80
C PHE A 45 -4.68 -5.11 -0.07
N LEU A 46 -3.35 -4.97 -0.21
CA LEU A 46 -2.58 -5.90 -1.01
C LEU A 46 -2.64 -7.31 -0.45
N GLN A 47 -2.54 -7.46 0.87
CA GLN A 47 -2.64 -8.76 1.51
C GLN A 47 -4.00 -9.40 1.27
N GLN A 48 -5.06 -8.62 1.41
CA GLN A 48 -6.40 -9.13 1.17
C GLN A 48 -6.59 -9.52 -0.28
N SER A 49 -6.01 -8.75 -1.20
CA SER A 49 -6.09 -9.08 -2.62
C SER A 49 -5.40 -10.39 -2.92
N LEU A 50 -4.26 -10.64 -2.29
CA LEU A 50 -3.55 -11.91 -2.47
C LEU A 50 -4.34 -13.06 -1.89
N ASN A 51 -4.93 -12.86 -0.70
CA ASN A 51 -5.73 -13.90 -0.07
C ASN A 51 -6.96 -14.25 -0.90
N SER A 52 -7.56 -13.25 -1.52
CA SER A 52 -8.76 -13.43 -2.34
C SER A 52 -8.42 -13.83 -3.77
N LYS A 53 -7.16 -13.68 -4.15
CA LYS A 53 -6.70 -13.89 -5.53
C LYS A 53 -7.44 -13.00 -6.49
N GLY A 54 -7.68 -11.76 -6.08
CA GLY A 54 -8.37 -10.77 -6.87
C GLY A 54 -8.80 -9.62 -5.99
N PHE A 55 -9.69 -8.79 -6.51
CA PHE A 55 -10.18 -7.68 -5.72
C PHE A 55 -11.00 -8.18 -4.55
N PRO A 56 -10.74 -7.67 -3.33
CA PRO A 56 -11.49 -8.12 -2.16
C PRO A 56 -12.97 -7.77 -2.20
N PHE A 57 -13.35 -6.86 -3.08
CA PHE A 57 -14.72 -6.37 -3.15
C PHE A 57 -15.53 -7.00 -4.27
N LEU A 58 -14.94 -7.91 -5.02
CA LEU A 58 -15.63 -8.52 -6.16
C LEU A 58 -15.97 -9.98 -5.92
#